data_f98143f369f929f052b84c99bb69827b
#
_entry.id   f98143f369f929f052b84c99bb69827b
#
_cell.length_a   1.000
_cell.length_b   1.000
_cell.length_c   1.000
_cell.angle_alpha   90.00
_cell.angle_beta   90.00
_cell.angle_gamma   90.00
#
_symmetry.space_group_name_H-M   'P 1'
#
loop_
_entity.id
_entity.type
_entity.pdbx_description
1 polymer ?
#
loop_
_entity_poly.entity_id
_entity_poly.type
_entity_poly.pdbx_seq_one_letter_code
_entity_poly.pdbx_strand_id
1 'polypeptide(L)'
;CGSGAIPNEYILQLHKENLVDAICFNLEVWSEDLFAKICPGKNKFVGYKNWISALEYAVDIFGKGKVYSAMVAGIELEPEYKMTAEEATELALHGAEDLCSRGIIPIYSLYWPVAGRNLPETFTSLKNYFETLNIEYANIRSKYGLKIWEGFMCHRCAYMQLECDIDNN
;
A
#
# COMPACT_ATOMS: atom_id res chain seq x y z
N CYS A 1 12.49 -4.83 5.99
CA CYS A 1 13.05 -4.98 4.66
C CYS A 1 11.99 -4.69 3.62
N GLY A 2 12.26 -3.83 2.65
CA GLY A 2 11.38 -3.54 1.52
C GLY A 2 11.94 -4.16 0.24
N SER A 3 11.11 -4.92 -0.48
CA SER A 3 11.52 -5.58 -1.73
C SER A 3 10.30 -5.88 -2.62
N GLY A 4 10.52 -6.54 -3.76
CA GLY A 4 9.49 -7.28 -4.46
C GLY A 4 9.07 -8.52 -3.68
N ALA A 5 7.91 -9.09 -3.99
CA ALA A 5 7.50 -10.36 -3.43
C ALA A 5 8.53 -11.44 -3.79
N ILE A 6 8.98 -12.18 -2.79
CA ILE A 6 10.00 -13.23 -2.90
C ILE A 6 9.39 -14.59 -2.61
N PRO A 7 10.00 -15.69 -3.05
CA PRO A 7 9.56 -17.05 -2.74
C PRO A 7 9.45 -17.31 -1.23
N ASN A 8 8.49 -18.13 -0.84
CA ASN A 8 8.18 -18.45 0.57
C ASN A 8 9.37 -18.96 1.38
N GLU A 9 10.26 -19.74 0.75
CA GLU A 9 11.48 -20.24 1.39
C GLU A 9 12.41 -19.13 1.85
N TYR A 10 12.52 -18.03 1.09
CA TYR A 10 13.32 -16.88 1.49
C TYR A 10 12.64 -16.04 2.58
N ILE A 11 11.30 -15.91 2.55
CA ILE A 11 10.53 -15.27 3.63
C ILE A 11 10.80 -16.00 4.96
N LEU A 12 10.70 -17.34 4.93
CA LEU A 12 10.96 -18.18 6.09
C LEU A 12 12.41 -18.09 6.56
N GLN A 13 13.37 -18.06 5.63
CA GLN A 13 14.78 -17.93 5.96
C GLN A 13 15.09 -16.60 6.64
N LEU A 14 14.59 -15.48 6.11
CA LEU A 14 14.76 -14.14 6.70
C LEU A 14 14.31 -14.11 8.16
N HIS A 15 13.18 -14.77 8.47
CA HIS A 15 12.66 -14.86 9.83
C HIS A 15 13.50 -15.78 10.72
N LYS A 16 13.81 -17.00 10.26
CA LYS A 16 14.58 -17.99 11.05
C LYS A 16 15.97 -17.50 11.43
N GLU A 17 16.62 -16.78 10.54
CA GLU A 17 17.96 -16.24 10.76
C GLU A 17 17.94 -14.86 11.46
N ASN A 18 16.76 -14.35 11.86
CA ASN A 18 16.56 -13.04 12.48
C ASN A 18 17.22 -11.88 11.69
N LEU A 19 17.13 -11.94 10.35
CA LEU A 19 17.76 -10.94 9.49
C LEU A 19 16.93 -9.66 9.36
N VAL A 20 15.61 -9.76 9.59
CA VAL A 20 14.67 -8.63 9.52
C VAL A 20 13.55 -8.79 10.54
N ASP A 21 13.06 -7.67 11.08
CA ASP A 21 11.97 -7.62 12.07
C ASP A 21 10.59 -7.48 11.42
N ALA A 22 10.55 -6.95 10.21
CA ALA A 22 9.34 -6.72 9.45
C ALA A 22 9.63 -6.76 7.95
N ILE A 23 8.60 -6.99 7.15
CA ILE A 23 8.73 -7.13 5.69
C ILE A 23 7.74 -6.23 4.97
N CYS A 24 8.14 -5.72 3.80
CA CYS A 24 7.28 -4.90 2.96
C CYS A 24 7.42 -5.34 1.49
N PHE A 25 6.32 -5.77 0.90
CA PHE A 25 6.24 -6.07 -0.54
C PHE A 25 5.27 -5.08 -1.20
N ASN A 26 5.81 -4.13 -1.95
CA ASN A 26 5.04 -3.02 -2.51
C ASN A 26 4.09 -3.49 -3.62
N LEU A 27 2.79 -3.51 -3.35
CA LEU A 27 1.75 -3.86 -4.33
C LEU A 27 1.48 -2.69 -5.30
N GLU A 28 1.68 -1.46 -4.85
CA GLU A 28 1.50 -0.18 -5.56
C GLU A 28 0.05 0.22 -5.76
N VAL A 29 -0.86 -0.67 -6.17
CA VAL A 29 -2.27 -0.37 -6.45
C VAL A 29 -3.15 -1.57 -6.16
N TRP A 30 -4.38 -1.30 -5.70
CA TRP A 30 -5.38 -2.33 -5.43
C TRP A 30 -6.26 -2.55 -6.66
N SER A 31 -5.83 -3.37 -7.57
CA SER A 31 -6.61 -3.90 -8.69
C SER A 31 -5.69 -4.75 -9.56
N GLU A 32 -6.09 -5.97 -9.88
CA GLU A 32 -5.29 -6.84 -10.76
C GLU A 32 -5.09 -6.20 -12.15
N ASP A 33 -6.13 -5.54 -12.69
CA ASP A 33 -6.07 -4.88 -14.00
C ASP A 33 -5.15 -3.64 -13.99
N LEU A 34 -5.25 -2.80 -12.96
CA LEU A 34 -4.37 -1.64 -12.82
C LEU A 34 -2.94 -2.07 -12.51
N PHE A 35 -2.75 -3.06 -11.66
CA PHE A 35 -1.43 -3.62 -11.37
C PHE A 35 -0.73 -4.11 -12.64
N ALA A 36 -1.46 -4.78 -13.53
CA ALA A 36 -0.90 -5.25 -14.80
C ALA A 36 -0.47 -4.09 -15.71
N LYS A 37 -1.18 -2.97 -15.68
CA LYS A 37 -0.88 -1.77 -16.48
C LYS A 37 0.25 -0.92 -15.86
N ILE A 38 0.17 -0.68 -14.55
CA ILE A 38 1.09 0.20 -13.81
C ILE A 38 2.43 -0.51 -13.55
N CYS A 39 2.37 -1.80 -13.26
CA CYS A 39 3.52 -2.61 -12.89
C CYS A 39 3.73 -3.82 -13.81
N PRO A 40 3.87 -3.65 -15.14
CA PRO A 40 3.91 -4.77 -16.08
C PRO A 40 5.06 -5.75 -15.80
N GLY A 41 6.19 -5.25 -15.29
CA GLY A 41 7.32 -6.08 -14.86
C GLY A 41 6.96 -6.98 -13.68
N LYS A 42 6.39 -6.40 -12.62
CA LYS A 42 5.96 -7.17 -11.44
C LYS A 42 4.89 -8.19 -11.83
N ASN A 43 3.93 -7.79 -12.68
CA ASN A 43 2.88 -8.69 -13.14
C ASN A 43 3.44 -9.86 -13.97
N LYS A 44 4.39 -9.59 -14.86
CA LYS A 44 5.02 -10.63 -15.69
C LYS A 44 5.83 -11.65 -14.91
N PHE A 45 6.62 -11.19 -13.91
CA PHE A 45 7.58 -12.06 -13.21
C PHE A 45 7.01 -12.71 -11.97
N VAL A 46 6.01 -12.10 -11.32
CA VAL A 46 5.40 -12.61 -10.08
C VAL A 46 3.90 -12.80 -10.25
N GLY A 47 3.19 -11.78 -10.73
CA GLY A 47 1.73 -11.74 -10.84
C GLY A 47 1.04 -11.25 -9.57
N TYR A 48 -0.11 -10.60 -9.75
CA TYR A 48 -0.88 -9.98 -8.66
C TYR A 48 -1.26 -10.97 -7.55
N LYS A 49 -1.84 -12.12 -7.92
CA LYS A 49 -2.30 -13.14 -6.96
C LYS A 49 -1.16 -13.73 -6.15
N ASN A 50 -0.03 -14.00 -6.79
CA ASN A 50 1.16 -14.50 -6.11
C ASN A 50 1.75 -13.43 -5.17
N TRP A 51 1.59 -12.13 -5.52
CA TRP A 51 2.02 -11.04 -4.64
C TRP A 51 1.21 -11.01 -3.35
N ILE A 52 -0.12 -11.12 -3.46
CA ILE A 52 -1.02 -11.21 -2.30
C ILE A 52 -0.70 -12.47 -1.47
N SER A 53 -0.54 -13.62 -2.11
CA SER A 53 -0.21 -14.87 -1.40
C SER A 53 1.14 -14.79 -0.65
N ALA A 54 2.14 -14.10 -1.20
CA ALA A 54 3.41 -13.89 -0.51
C ALA A 54 3.25 -12.96 0.72
N LEU A 55 2.40 -11.94 0.63
CA LEU A 55 2.06 -11.09 1.77
C LEU A 55 1.32 -11.88 2.87
N GLU A 56 0.35 -12.71 2.51
CA GLU A 56 -0.36 -13.57 3.46
C GLU A 56 0.59 -14.56 4.15
N TYR A 57 1.45 -15.22 3.38
CA TYR A 57 2.46 -16.12 3.93
C TYR A 57 3.43 -15.37 4.87
N ALA A 58 3.80 -14.14 4.52
CA ALA A 58 4.62 -13.33 5.41
C ALA A 58 3.91 -13.02 6.74
N VAL A 59 2.57 -12.81 6.74
CA VAL A 59 1.79 -12.64 7.97
C VAL A 59 1.82 -13.91 8.83
N ASP A 60 1.72 -15.08 8.23
CA ASP A 60 1.82 -16.36 8.96
C ASP A 60 3.17 -16.53 9.66
N ILE A 61 4.25 -15.98 9.07
CA ILE A 61 5.62 -16.10 9.58
C ILE A 61 6.00 -14.99 10.56
N PHE A 62 5.72 -13.73 10.22
CA PHE A 62 6.13 -12.55 11.01
C PHE A 62 5.07 -12.08 11.99
N GLY A 63 3.81 -12.48 11.77
CA GLY A 63 2.65 -12.03 12.56
C GLY A 63 2.02 -10.74 12.03
N LYS A 64 0.78 -10.50 12.47
CA LYS A 64 0.03 -9.29 12.15
C LYS A 64 0.78 -8.04 12.62
N GLY A 65 0.73 -6.98 11.81
CA GLY A 65 1.38 -5.70 12.11
C GLY A 65 2.89 -5.68 11.83
N LYS A 66 3.46 -6.75 11.28
CA LYS A 66 4.87 -6.84 10.86
C LYS A 66 5.02 -6.98 9.33
N VAL A 67 3.90 -7.02 8.61
CA VAL A 67 3.87 -7.14 7.15
C VAL A 67 3.20 -5.92 6.56
N TYR A 68 3.86 -5.32 5.59
CA TYR A 68 3.48 -4.05 4.99
C TYR A 68 3.40 -4.16 3.47
N SER A 69 2.59 -3.30 2.86
CA SER A 69 2.54 -3.14 1.41
C SER A 69 2.45 -1.66 1.05
N ALA A 70 3.46 -1.12 0.38
CA ALA A 70 3.37 0.24 -0.11
C ALA A 70 2.40 0.33 -1.29
N MET A 71 1.54 1.34 -1.23
CA MET A 71 0.53 1.71 -2.20
C MET A 71 0.79 3.13 -2.67
N VAL A 72 0.48 3.44 -3.91
CA VAL A 72 0.69 4.77 -4.50
C VAL A 72 -0.66 5.46 -4.65
N ALA A 73 -1.05 6.24 -3.64
CA ALA A 73 -2.34 6.92 -3.61
C ALA A 73 -2.43 8.02 -4.67
N GLY A 74 -3.42 7.93 -5.54
CA GLY A 74 -3.69 8.90 -6.60
C GLY A 74 -3.16 8.50 -7.98
N ILE A 75 -2.41 7.41 -8.10
CA ILE A 75 -1.95 6.93 -9.42
C ILE A 75 -3.13 6.49 -10.31
N GLU A 76 -4.22 6.06 -9.69
CA GLU A 76 -5.47 5.67 -10.34
C GLU A 76 -6.12 6.84 -11.10
N LEU A 77 -5.80 8.08 -10.71
CA LEU A 77 -6.33 9.31 -11.30
C LEU A 77 -5.60 9.75 -12.58
N GLU A 78 -4.58 9.00 -13.02
CA GLU A 78 -3.98 9.26 -14.33
C GLU A 78 -5.03 9.15 -15.45
N PRO A 79 -5.04 10.09 -16.42
CA PRO A 79 -6.09 10.19 -17.45
C PRO A 79 -6.34 8.91 -18.24
N GLU A 80 -5.33 8.08 -18.39
CA GLU A 80 -5.41 6.82 -19.12
C GLU A 80 -6.30 5.77 -18.46
N TYR A 81 -6.51 5.85 -17.13
CA TYR A 81 -7.35 4.91 -16.39
C TYR A 81 -8.81 5.34 -16.30
N LYS A 82 -9.11 6.62 -16.63
CA LYS A 82 -10.47 7.19 -16.69
C LYS A 82 -11.29 6.99 -15.41
N MET A 83 -10.65 7.01 -14.26
CA MET A 83 -11.26 6.82 -12.95
C MET A 83 -11.56 8.20 -12.34
N THR A 84 -12.72 8.36 -11.72
CA THR A 84 -13.05 9.56 -10.93
C THR A 84 -12.38 9.49 -9.55
N ALA A 85 -12.32 10.62 -8.84
CA ALA A 85 -11.77 10.65 -7.50
C ALA A 85 -12.56 9.77 -6.52
N GLU A 86 -13.89 9.71 -6.68
CA GLU A 86 -14.76 8.85 -5.89
C GLU A 86 -14.44 7.37 -6.13
N GLU A 87 -14.36 6.94 -7.39
CA GLU A 87 -14.03 5.54 -7.76
C GLU A 87 -12.63 5.15 -7.26
N ALA A 88 -11.66 6.06 -7.38
CA ALA A 88 -10.30 5.83 -6.89
C ALA A 88 -10.26 5.72 -5.36
N THR A 89 -11.04 6.56 -4.64
CA THR A 89 -11.16 6.50 -3.18
C THR A 89 -11.77 5.17 -2.74
N GLU A 90 -12.88 4.76 -3.35
CA GLU A 90 -13.54 3.47 -3.05
C GLU A 90 -12.59 2.29 -3.30
N LEU A 91 -11.85 2.31 -4.41
CA LEU A 91 -10.88 1.27 -4.74
C LEU A 91 -9.76 1.19 -3.69
N ALA A 92 -9.18 2.33 -3.30
CA ALA A 92 -8.12 2.40 -2.31
C ALA A 92 -8.61 1.91 -0.92
N LEU A 93 -9.80 2.34 -0.50
CA LEU A 93 -10.40 1.93 0.78
C LEU A 93 -10.76 0.44 0.78
N HIS A 94 -11.28 -0.09 -0.33
CA HIS A 94 -11.51 -1.53 -0.46
C HIS A 94 -10.21 -2.32 -0.32
N GLY A 95 -9.13 -1.82 -0.94
CA GLY A 95 -7.80 -2.41 -0.76
C GLY A 95 -7.28 -2.34 0.67
N ALA A 96 -7.49 -1.20 1.35
CA ALA A 96 -7.13 -1.04 2.75
C ALA A 96 -7.88 -2.05 3.64
N GLU A 97 -9.20 -2.16 3.46
CA GLU A 97 -10.04 -3.10 4.21
C GLU A 97 -9.60 -4.55 4.02
N ASP A 98 -9.37 -4.97 2.78
CA ASP A 98 -8.95 -6.35 2.47
C ASP A 98 -7.56 -6.66 3.06
N LEU A 99 -6.58 -5.80 2.83
CA LEU A 99 -5.22 -6.00 3.36
C LEU A 99 -5.21 -6.00 4.90
N CYS A 100 -5.87 -5.03 5.54
CA CYS A 100 -5.95 -4.96 7.00
C CYS A 100 -6.66 -6.19 7.59
N SER A 101 -7.72 -6.70 6.95
CA SER A 101 -8.41 -7.92 7.39
C SER A 101 -7.49 -9.14 7.42
N ARG A 102 -6.49 -9.18 6.55
CA ARG A 102 -5.45 -10.22 6.48
C ARG A 102 -4.28 -9.96 7.43
N GLY A 103 -4.27 -8.84 8.15
CA GLY A 103 -3.18 -8.46 9.06
C GLY A 103 -1.99 -7.76 8.38
N ILE A 104 -2.17 -7.32 7.14
CA ILE A 104 -1.19 -6.58 6.34
C ILE A 104 -1.50 -5.09 6.47
N ILE A 105 -0.48 -4.26 6.68
CA ILE A 105 -0.63 -2.81 6.80
C ILE A 105 -0.29 -2.16 5.45
N PRO A 106 -1.26 -1.63 4.69
CA PRO A 106 -0.96 -0.80 3.53
C PRO A 106 -0.35 0.52 3.98
N ILE A 107 0.62 1.03 3.22
CA ILE A 107 1.24 2.32 3.43
C ILE A 107 1.06 3.14 2.18
N TYR A 108 0.29 4.21 2.27
CA TYR A 108 -0.03 5.06 1.14
C TYR A 108 1.00 6.17 0.97
N SER A 109 1.78 6.10 -0.11
CA SER A 109 2.62 7.19 -0.58
C SER A 109 1.84 8.04 -1.59
N LEU A 110 1.97 9.36 -1.50
CA LEU A 110 1.33 10.27 -2.46
C LEU A 110 1.91 10.06 -3.86
N TYR A 111 1.02 9.89 -4.85
CA TYR A 111 1.41 9.92 -6.24
C TYR A 111 1.87 11.31 -6.64
N TRP A 112 3.07 11.39 -7.22
CA TRP A 112 3.60 12.63 -7.75
C TRP A 112 3.70 12.51 -9.27
N PRO A 113 2.80 13.17 -10.03
CA PRO A 113 2.81 13.04 -11.49
C PRO A 113 4.14 13.53 -12.08
N VAL A 114 4.59 12.86 -13.12
CA VAL A 114 5.78 13.27 -13.87
C VAL A 114 5.56 14.68 -14.43
N ALA A 115 6.60 15.52 -14.42
CA ALA A 115 6.55 16.89 -14.92
C ALA A 115 5.90 16.95 -16.32
N GLY A 116 4.88 17.79 -16.47
CA GLY A 116 4.11 17.95 -17.71
C GLY A 116 2.84 17.11 -17.81
N ARG A 117 2.56 16.22 -16.85
CA ARG A 117 1.25 15.55 -16.73
C ARG A 117 0.37 16.30 -15.76
N ASN A 118 -0.86 16.57 -16.14
CA ASN A 118 -1.89 17.14 -15.28
C ASN A 118 -2.87 16.03 -14.92
N LEU A 119 -3.14 15.86 -13.63
CA LEU A 119 -4.26 15.03 -13.20
C LEU A 119 -5.57 15.65 -13.69
N PRO A 120 -6.55 14.87 -14.14
CA PRO A 120 -7.79 15.38 -14.72
C PRO A 120 -8.71 16.03 -13.69
N GLU A 121 -8.52 15.68 -12.42
CA GLU A 121 -9.37 16.12 -11.32
C GLU A 121 -9.05 17.54 -10.88
N THR A 122 -10.10 18.24 -10.41
CA THR A 122 -9.92 19.55 -9.80
C THR A 122 -9.16 19.45 -8.48
N PHE A 123 -8.52 20.53 -8.04
CA PHE A 123 -7.83 20.58 -6.75
C PHE A 123 -8.74 20.16 -5.58
N THR A 124 -10.03 20.54 -5.62
CA THR A 124 -11.01 20.16 -4.59
C THR A 124 -11.25 18.65 -4.56
N SER A 125 -11.42 18.01 -5.72
CA SER A 125 -11.61 16.56 -5.80
C SER A 125 -10.38 15.79 -5.32
N LEU A 126 -9.18 16.23 -5.67
CA LEU A 126 -7.94 15.66 -5.18
C LEU A 126 -7.80 15.80 -3.65
N LYS A 127 -8.11 17.00 -3.13
CA LYS A 127 -8.11 17.23 -1.68
C LYS A 127 -9.07 16.28 -0.98
N ASN A 128 -10.30 16.17 -1.45
CA ASN A 128 -11.30 15.28 -0.88
C ASN A 128 -10.87 13.82 -0.93
N TYR A 129 -10.26 13.37 -2.04
CA TYR A 129 -9.70 12.02 -2.17
C TYR A 129 -8.70 11.73 -1.05
N PHE A 130 -7.69 12.59 -0.89
CA PHE A 130 -6.64 12.37 0.10
C PHE A 130 -7.15 12.50 1.54
N GLU A 131 -8.02 13.47 1.84
CA GLU A 131 -8.61 13.64 3.17
C GLU A 131 -9.48 12.43 3.56
N THR A 132 -10.35 11.97 2.64
CA THR A 132 -11.21 10.81 2.88
C THR A 132 -10.39 9.55 3.05
N LEU A 133 -9.43 9.29 2.15
CA LEU A 133 -8.57 8.13 2.24
C LEU A 133 -7.84 8.10 3.58
N ASN A 134 -7.28 9.23 4.01
CA ASN A 134 -6.52 9.32 5.25
C ASN A 134 -7.37 9.00 6.49
N ILE A 135 -8.55 9.62 6.60
CA ILE A 135 -9.46 9.44 7.74
C ILE A 135 -10.00 7.99 7.77
N GLU A 136 -10.54 7.52 6.65
CA GLU A 136 -11.18 6.20 6.59
C GLU A 136 -10.14 5.07 6.71
N TYR A 137 -8.96 5.24 6.17
CA TYR A 137 -7.90 4.26 6.35
C TYR A 137 -7.45 4.14 7.82
N ALA A 138 -7.35 5.26 8.55
CA ALA A 138 -7.06 5.22 9.99
C ALA A 138 -8.15 4.46 10.76
N ASN A 139 -9.44 4.65 10.41
CA ASN A 139 -10.57 3.92 10.98
C ASN A 139 -10.49 2.41 10.66
N ILE A 140 -10.19 2.05 9.42
CA ILE A 140 -10.02 0.65 8.99
C ILE A 140 -8.88 -0.01 9.79
N ARG A 141 -7.72 0.61 9.85
CA ARG A 141 -6.57 0.09 10.59
C ARG A 141 -6.90 -0.12 12.08
N SER A 142 -7.56 0.86 12.69
CA SER A 142 -8.03 0.77 14.07
C SER A 142 -9.01 -0.38 14.30
N LYS A 143 -9.97 -0.59 13.38
CA LYS A 143 -10.94 -1.70 13.41
C LYS A 143 -10.25 -3.06 13.50
N TYR A 144 -9.12 -3.25 12.82
CA TYR A 144 -8.35 -4.51 12.84
C TYR A 144 -7.26 -4.54 13.92
N GLY A 145 -7.13 -3.49 14.74
CA GLY A 145 -6.14 -3.41 15.81
C GLY A 145 -4.70 -3.36 15.31
N LEU A 146 -4.50 -2.88 14.09
CA LEU A 146 -3.19 -2.81 13.46
C LEU A 146 -2.52 -1.46 13.80
N LYS A 147 -1.33 -1.54 14.40
CA LYS A 147 -0.48 -0.39 14.68
C LYS A 147 0.78 -0.47 13.84
N ILE A 148 1.20 0.67 13.30
CA ILE A 148 2.50 0.75 12.64
C ILE A 148 3.59 0.54 13.68
N TRP A 149 4.52 -0.37 13.39
CA TRP A 149 5.64 -0.62 14.25
C TRP A 149 6.62 0.56 14.20
N GLU A 150 7.01 1.10 15.36
CA GLU A 150 7.86 2.30 15.47
C GLU A 150 9.21 2.18 14.75
N GLY A 151 9.73 0.97 14.59
CA GLY A 151 10.98 0.71 13.85
C GLY A 151 10.84 0.62 12.33
N PHE A 152 9.63 0.75 11.78
CA PHE A 152 9.38 0.46 10.37
C PHE A 152 9.84 1.58 9.43
N MET A 153 9.76 2.85 9.82
CA MET A 153 9.91 3.97 8.91
C MET A 153 11.24 4.72 9.03
N CYS A 154 11.86 5.02 7.89
CA CYS A 154 12.91 6.02 7.83
C CYS A 154 12.29 7.42 7.67
N HIS A 155 13.03 8.48 8.07
CA HIS A 155 12.60 9.87 7.93
C HIS A 155 12.15 10.25 6.50
N ARG A 156 12.74 9.65 5.48
CA ARG A 156 12.39 9.92 4.08
C ARG A 156 10.99 9.43 3.71
N CYS A 157 10.61 8.25 4.19
CA CYS A 157 9.31 7.65 3.87
C CYS A 157 8.20 8.32 4.68
N ALA A 158 8.47 8.75 5.91
CA ALA A 158 7.50 9.40 6.78
C ALA A 158 6.91 10.69 6.17
N TYR A 159 7.72 11.49 5.47
CA TYR A 159 7.25 12.74 4.85
C TYR A 159 6.35 12.56 3.63
N MET A 160 6.20 11.35 3.10
CA MET A 160 5.40 11.08 1.90
C MET A 160 4.14 10.26 2.19
N GLN A 161 3.82 10.05 3.47
CA GLN A 161 2.71 9.19 3.87
C GLN A 161 1.55 10.01 4.40
N LEU A 162 0.33 9.53 4.11
CA LEU A 162 -0.90 10.18 4.54
C LEU A 162 -1.09 10.18 6.06
N GLU A 163 -0.40 9.31 6.79
CA GLU A 163 -0.61 9.10 8.23
C GLU A 163 0.15 10.05 9.16
N CYS A 164 1.08 10.83 8.63
CA CYS A 164 1.94 11.67 9.47
C CYS A 164 1.17 12.75 10.25
N ASP A 165 -0.06 13.08 9.86
CA ASP A 165 -0.81 14.19 10.42
C ASP A 165 -1.94 13.77 11.39
N ILE A 166 -2.31 12.49 11.43
CA ILE A 166 -3.45 12.02 12.25
C ILE A 166 -3.04 11.46 13.62
N ASP A 167 -1.89 10.82 13.72
CA ASP A 167 -1.43 10.23 15.00
C ASP A 167 -0.87 11.27 15.99
N ASN A 168 -0.90 12.57 15.65
CA ASN A 168 -0.41 13.68 16.48
C ASN A 168 -1.51 14.56 17.10
N ASN A 169 -2.77 14.15 17.05
CA ASN A 169 -3.90 14.86 17.70
C ASN A 169 -4.48 14.08 18.88
#